data_1b8be4510c9a753cfbff1db61a4a3113
#
_entry.id   1b8be4510c9a753cfbff1db61a4a3113
#
_cell.length_a   1.000
_cell.length_b   1.000
_cell.length_c   1.000
_cell.angle_alpha   90.00
_cell.angle_beta   90.00
_cell.angle_gamma   90.00
#
_symmetry.space_group_name_H-M   'P 1'
#
loop_
_entity.id
_entity.type
_entity.pdbx_description
1 polymer ?
#
loop_
_entity_poly.entity_id
_entity_poly.type
_entity_poly.pdbx_seq_one_letter_code
_entity_poly.pdbx_strand_id
1 'polypeptide(L)'
;GEEFTASCIITDEVKAAIRKFIPLGPLHNPANLMGIEACEEVMPHTPQVAVFDTAFHQTMPPKAFMYGVPYRYYKEMGVRRYGFHGTSHRYVSKRVCEFLGVSPIGKKIIICHLGNGSSMSAVVDGKCVDTSMGLTPLEGVVMGTRSGSCDPAVVQFIANNDHMTVNEVLTMMNKQSGLMGISGLSSDMRDIDKAADEGNDRAALARDMLHYGIKKYIGSYAAAMGGVDIIAFTAGIGENGPELRESVMKDMEWMGAKLDVEKNKVRGKEAVISTDDSKVTICVIPTNEEIMIARDTKELVEGAKK
;
A
#
# COMPACT_ATOMS: atom_id res chain seq x y z
N GLY A 1 -9.14 -12.11 3.98
CA GLY A 1 -9.78 -11.07 4.70
C GLY A 1 -9.80 -11.22 6.21
N GLU A 2 -10.94 -11.06 6.82
CA GLU A 2 -11.07 -11.03 8.29
C GLU A 2 -10.74 -12.38 8.97
N GLU A 3 -10.89 -13.48 8.26
CA GLU A 3 -10.62 -14.81 8.81
C GLU A 3 -9.12 -15.11 8.98
N PHE A 4 -8.25 -14.35 8.27
CA PHE A 4 -6.80 -14.55 8.31
C PHE A 4 -6.08 -13.30 8.79
N THR A 5 -5.65 -13.33 10.03
CA THR A 5 -4.87 -12.26 10.67
C THR A 5 -3.36 -12.52 10.65
N ALA A 6 -2.95 -13.68 10.14
CA ALA A 6 -1.57 -14.11 10.01
C ALA A 6 -1.42 -15.11 8.87
N SER A 7 -0.17 -15.36 8.46
CA SER A 7 0.18 -16.43 7.52
C SER A 7 -0.16 -17.80 8.11
N CYS A 8 -0.58 -18.76 7.28
CA CYS A 8 -0.95 -20.10 7.73
C CYS A 8 -0.55 -21.19 6.71
N ILE A 9 -0.44 -22.43 7.20
CA ILE A 9 -0.32 -23.60 6.31
C ILE A 9 -1.64 -23.77 5.55
N ILE A 10 -1.55 -24.01 4.24
CA ILE A 10 -2.72 -24.21 3.40
C ILE A 10 -3.33 -25.57 3.67
N THR A 11 -4.60 -25.57 4.03
CA THR A 11 -5.46 -26.74 4.19
C THR A 11 -6.69 -26.60 3.30
N ASP A 12 -7.53 -27.64 3.25
CA ASP A 12 -8.79 -27.57 2.48
C ASP A 12 -9.72 -26.47 3.03
N GLU A 13 -9.71 -26.22 4.34
CA GLU A 13 -10.47 -25.14 4.98
C GLU A 13 -9.95 -23.77 4.55
N VAL A 14 -8.64 -23.59 4.44
CA VAL A 14 -8.02 -22.35 3.94
C VAL A 14 -8.42 -22.11 2.49
N LYS A 15 -8.34 -23.15 1.63
CA LYS A 15 -8.79 -23.03 0.22
C LYS A 15 -10.29 -22.71 0.11
N ALA A 16 -11.11 -23.31 0.95
CA ALA A 16 -12.56 -23.04 1.01
C ALA A 16 -12.83 -21.57 1.41
N ALA A 17 -12.08 -21.06 2.40
CA ALA A 17 -12.19 -19.67 2.81
C ALA A 17 -11.74 -18.70 1.69
N ILE A 18 -10.61 -18.97 1.02
CA ILE A 18 -10.17 -18.16 -0.14
C ILE A 18 -11.25 -18.17 -1.23
N ARG A 19 -11.86 -19.32 -1.51
CA ARG A 19 -12.95 -19.46 -2.51
C ARG A 19 -14.19 -18.65 -2.11
N LYS A 20 -14.56 -18.64 -0.84
CA LYS A 20 -15.65 -17.82 -0.27
C LYS A 20 -15.44 -16.32 -0.50
N PHE A 21 -14.19 -15.85 -0.46
CA PHE A 21 -13.83 -14.45 -0.62
C PHE A 21 -13.56 -14.02 -2.07
N ILE A 22 -13.80 -14.87 -3.06
CA ILE A 22 -13.70 -14.49 -4.48
C ILE A 22 -14.52 -13.24 -4.82
N PRO A 23 -15.76 -13.06 -4.33
CA PRO A 23 -16.54 -11.86 -4.62
C PRO A 23 -15.89 -10.54 -4.15
N LEU A 24 -15.07 -10.59 -3.09
CA LEU A 24 -14.32 -9.42 -2.59
C LEU A 24 -12.99 -9.20 -3.32
N GLY A 25 -12.40 -10.25 -3.90
CA GLY A 25 -11.13 -10.19 -4.63
C GLY A 25 -11.19 -10.94 -5.97
N PRO A 26 -12.11 -10.58 -6.89
CA PRO A 26 -12.37 -11.36 -8.11
C PRO A 26 -11.20 -11.37 -9.09
N LEU A 27 -10.30 -10.40 -9.01
CA LEU A 27 -9.11 -10.32 -9.87
C LEU A 27 -7.92 -11.14 -9.35
N HIS A 28 -7.88 -11.44 -8.06
CA HIS A 28 -6.72 -12.05 -7.40
C HIS A 28 -7.01 -13.44 -6.85
N ASN A 29 -8.10 -13.62 -6.13
CA ASN A 29 -8.38 -14.87 -5.42
C ASN A 29 -8.54 -16.09 -6.34
N PRO A 30 -9.20 -16.03 -7.52
CA PRO A 30 -9.25 -17.16 -8.44
C PRO A 30 -7.89 -17.59 -8.97
N ALA A 31 -7.04 -16.61 -9.35
CA ALA A 31 -5.69 -16.89 -9.85
C ALA A 31 -4.79 -17.48 -8.76
N ASN A 32 -4.86 -16.95 -7.53
CA ASN A 32 -4.12 -17.49 -6.39
C ASN A 32 -4.54 -18.92 -6.06
N LEU A 33 -5.86 -19.20 -6.05
CA LEU A 33 -6.38 -20.54 -5.79
C LEU A 33 -5.91 -21.54 -6.85
N MET A 34 -5.97 -21.16 -8.14
CA MET A 34 -5.46 -21.97 -9.25
C MET A 34 -3.95 -22.27 -9.07
N GLY A 35 -3.15 -21.27 -8.66
CA GLY A 35 -1.73 -21.45 -8.38
C GLY A 35 -1.47 -22.42 -7.22
N ILE A 36 -2.26 -22.35 -6.15
CA ILE A 36 -2.20 -23.29 -5.03
C ILE A 36 -2.49 -24.71 -5.49
N GLU A 37 -3.61 -24.91 -6.21
CA GLU A 37 -4.05 -26.22 -6.69
C GLU A 37 -3.03 -26.83 -7.66
N ALA A 38 -2.46 -26.03 -8.57
CA ALA A 38 -1.39 -26.48 -9.46
C ALA A 38 -0.11 -26.89 -8.70
N CYS A 39 0.25 -26.17 -7.65
CA CYS A 39 1.40 -26.55 -6.80
C CYS A 39 1.13 -27.84 -6.03
N GLU A 40 -0.08 -28.06 -5.53
CA GLU A 40 -0.48 -29.31 -4.87
C GLU A 40 -0.39 -30.52 -5.81
N GLU A 41 -0.81 -30.35 -7.06
CA GLU A 41 -0.72 -31.40 -8.07
C GLU A 41 0.72 -31.82 -8.37
N VAL A 42 1.61 -30.84 -8.52
CA VAL A 42 3.04 -31.08 -8.87
C VAL A 42 3.85 -31.49 -7.66
N MET A 43 3.50 -31.02 -6.47
CA MET A 43 4.25 -31.25 -5.21
C MET A 43 3.32 -31.70 -4.07
N PRO A 44 2.65 -32.87 -4.18
CA PRO A 44 1.56 -33.27 -3.28
C PRO A 44 1.96 -33.47 -1.81
N HIS A 45 3.25 -33.64 -1.53
CA HIS A 45 3.77 -33.86 -0.16
C HIS A 45 4.51 -32.64 0.41
N THR A 46 4.53 -31.52 -0.32
CA THR A 46 5.22 -30.32 0.12
C THR A 46 4.24 -29.39 0.81
N PRO A 47 4.46 -29.04 2.10
CA PRO A 47 3.63 -28.05 2.77
C PRO A 47 3.64 -26.72 2.02
N GLN A 48 2.48 -26.14 1.83
CA GLN A 48 2.30 -24.81 1.25
C GLN A 48 1.84 -23.83 2.30
N VAL A 49 2.27 -22.57 2.20
CA VAL A 49 1.94 -21.51 3.15
C VAL A 49 1.26 -20.36 2.40
N ALA A 50 0.12 -19.93 2.91
CA ALA A 50 -0.55 -18.72 2.46
C ALA A 50 -0.06 -17.52 3.27
N VAL A 51 0.42 -16.50 2.57
CA VAL A 51 0.76 -15.19 3.14
C VAL A 51 -0.25 -14.17 2.61
N PHE A 52 -1.03 -13.59 3.50
CA PHE A 52 -2.14 -12.72 3.11
C PHE A 52 -1.70 -11.25 3.12
N ASP A 53 -1.87 -10.61 1.98
CA ASP A 53 -1.48 -9.20 1.77
C ASP A 53 -2.30 -8.21 2.61
N THR A 54 -3.41 -8.67 3.16
CA THR A 54 -4.29 -7.90 4.06
C THR A 54 -4.02 -8.14 5.55
N ALA A 55 -3.24 -9.15 5.91
CA ALA A 55 -3.11 -9.60 7.30
C ALA A 55 -2.50 -8.53 8.22
N PHE A 56 -1.48 -7.80 7.77
CA PHE A 56 -0.84 -6.74 8.56
C PHE A 56 -1.81 -5.63 8.97
N HIS A 57 -2.84 -5.37 8.16
CA HIS A 57 -3.82 -4.32 8.38
C HIS A 57 -4.99 -4.74 9.30
N GLN A 58 -5.04 -6.00 9.74
CA GLN A 58 -6.12 -6.51 10.59
C GLN A 58 -6.10 -5.94 12.02
N THR A 59 -5.03 -5.24 12.39
CA THR A 59 -4.92 -4.54 13.69
C THR A 59 -5.57 -3.15 13.69
N MET A 60 -6.09 -2.68 12.57
CA MET A 60 -6.81 -1.40 12.50
C MET A 60 -8.03 -1.38 13.45
N PRO A 61 -8.25 -0.29 14.20
CA PRO A 61 -9.44 -0.14 15.01
C PRO A 61 -10.69 0.10 14.13
N PRO A 62 -11.91 -0.24 14.62
CA PRO A 62 -13.15 -0.08 13.87
C PRO A 62 -13.34 1.30 13.23
N LYS A 63 -12.98 2.36 13.94
CA LYS A 63 -13.08 3.76 13.44
C LYS A 63 -12.20 4.02 12.21
N ALA A 64 -11.17 3.22 11.96
CA ALA A 64 -10.28 3.37 10.79
C ALA A 64 -10.71 2.46 9.63
N PHE A 65 -11.24 1.26 9.91
CA PHE A 65 -11.63 0.33 8.85
C PHE A 65 -13.09 0.46 8.39
N MET A 66 -13.98 1.04 9.20
CA MET A 66 -15.41 1.15 8.85
C MET A 66 -15.64 2.25 7.80
N TYR A 67 -16.50 1.95 6.83
CA TYR A 67 -17.07 2.96 5.96
C TYR A 67 -18.37 3.54 6.56
N GLY A 68 -18.66 4.81 6.29
CA GLY A 68 -19.85 5.52 6.76
C GLY A 68 -21.14 5.13 6.00
N VAL A 69 -21.29 3.85 5.65
CA VAL A 69 -22.49 3.27 5.02
C VAL A 69 -23.30 2.47 6.06
N PRO A 70 -24.57 2.07 5.78
CA PRO A 70 -25.35 1.33 6.76
C PRO A 70 -24.59 0.11 7.30
N TYR A 71 -24.56 -0.02 8.63
CA TYR A 71 -23.76 -1.00 9.39
C TYR A 71 -23.97 -2.45 8.93
N ARG A 72 -25.17 -2.77 8.42
CA ARG A 72 -25.48 -4.12 7.89
C ARG A 72 -24.53 -4.57 6.79
N TYR A 73 -24.04 -3.66 5.95
CA TYR A 73 -23.10 -4.02 4.88
C TYR A 73 -21.77 -4.53 5.42
N TYR A 74 -21.30 -3.97 6.52
CA TYR A 74 -20.16 -4.53 7.23
C TYR A 74 -20.52 -5.90 7.85
N LYS A 75 -21.62 -5.95 8.61
CA LYS A 75 -21.97 -7.13 9.40
C LYS A 75 -22.31 -8.36 8.55
N GLU A 76 -23.00 -8.16 7.44
CA GLU A 76 -23.53 -9.26 6.60
C GLU A 76 -22.63 -9.56 5.39
N MET A 77 -21.90 -8.57 4.90
CA MET A 77 -21.17 -8.66 3.63
C MET A 77 -19.66 -8.37 3.77
N GLY A 78 -19.17 -8.01 4.95
CA GLY A 78 -17.76 -7.70 5.16
C GLY A 78 -17.30 -6.42 4.46
N VAL A 79 -18.20 -5.46 4.22
CA VAL A 79 -17.83 -4.18 3.58
C VAL A 79 -17.09 -3.30 4.55
N ARG A 80 -15.75 -3.29 4.42
CA ARG A 80 -14.82 -2.53 5.23
C ARG A 80 -13.52 -2.27 4.46
N ARG A 81 -12.67 -1.42 5.02
CA ARG A 81 -11.27 -1.28 4.57
C ARG A 81 -10.48 -2.51 4.99
N TYR A 82 -9.81 -3.15 4.04
CA TYR A 82 -8.86 -4.26 4.29
C TYR A 82 -7.42 -3.80 4.19
N GLY A 83 -7.10 -2.97 3.20
CA GLY A 83 -5.74 -2.57 2.89
C GLY A 83 -4.97 -3.67 2.14
N PHE A 84 -3.89 -3.27 1.49
CA PHE A 84 -3.05 -4.16 0.68
C PHE A 84 -1.57 -3.77 0.83
N HIS A 85 -0.67 -4.45 0.14
CA HIS A 85 0.78 -4.36 0.35
C HIS A 85 1.20 -4.66 1.80
N GLY A 86 0.39 -5.45 2.51
CA GLY A 86 0.59 -5.71 3.94
C GLY A 86 1.91 -6.39 4.24
N THR A 87 2.37 -7.29 3.39
CA THR A 87 3.67 -7.96 3.53
C THR A 87 4.82 -6.94 3.46
N SER A 88 4.76 -6.00 2.51
CA SER A 88 5.72 -4.91 2.39
C SER A 88 5.65 -3.96 3.60
N HIS A 89 4.46 -3.49 3.98
CA HIS A 89 4.30 -2.60 5.14
C HIS A 89 4.81 -3.26 6.44
N ARG A 90 4.55 -4.54 6.63
CA ARG A 90 5.05 -5.33 7.77
C ARG A 90 6.59 -5.40 7.76
N TYR A 91 7.17 -5.71 6.61
CA TYR A 91 8.63 -5.76 6.46
C TYR A 91 9.26 -4.40 6.77
N VAL A 92 8.80 -3.34 6.13
CA VAL A 92 9.38 -1.99 6.24
C VAL A 92 9.23 -1.43 7.66
N SER A 93 8.07 -1.65 8.31
CA SER A 93 7.85 -1.18 9.69
C SER A 93 8.84 -1.81 10.67
N LYS A 94 9.16 -3.08 10.50
CA LYS A 94 10.15 -3.79 11.30
C LYS A 94 11.56 -3.37 10.92
N ARG A 95 11.86 -3.37 9.62
CA ARG A 95 13.22 -3.11 9.11
C ARG A 95 13.70 -1.70 9.43
N VAL A 96 12.84 -0.68 9.35
CA VAL A 96 13.24 0.68 9.69
C VAL A 96 13.64 0.81 11.15
N CYS A 97 12.97 0.13 12.06
CA CYS A 97 13.35 0.11 13.47
C CYS A 97 14.68 -0.61 13.70
N GLU A 98 14.90 -1.74 13.03
CA GLU A 98 16.18 -2.47 13.05
C GLU A 98 17.32 -1.61 12.50
N PHE A 99 17.09 -0.94 11.36
CA PHE A 99 18.07 -0.07 10.71
C PHE A 99 18.46 1.12 11.59
N LEU A 100 17.50 1.72 12.29
CA LEU A 100 17.74 2.85 13.19
C LEU A 100 18.19 2.42 14.60
N GLY A 101 18.21 1.12 14.91
CA GLY A 101 18.54 0.60 16.24
C GLY A 101 17.55 1.02 17.33
N VAL A 102 16.27 1.15 16.99
CA VAL A 102 15.21 1.57 17.92
C VAL A 102 14.14 0.49 18.11
N SER A 103 13.48 0.48 19.27
CA SER A 103 12.30 -0.36 19.49
C SER A 103 11.12 0.16 18.67
N PRO A 104 10.27 -0.71 18.10
CA PRO A 104 9.01 -0.28 17.50
C PRO A 104 7.99 0.23 18.53
N ILE A 105 8.14 -0.17 19.81
CA ILE A 105 7.26 0.28 20.90
C ILE A 105 7.49 1.76 21.21
N GLY A 106 6.43 2.52 21.28
CA GLY A 106 6.45 3.97 21.45
C GLY A 106 6.69 4.72 20.15
N LYS A 107 6.78 4.06 18.99
CA LYS A 107 7.03 4.70 17.70
C LYS A 107 5.76 4.81 16.86
N LYS A 108 5.62 5.96 16.19
CA LYS A 108 4.61 6.30 15.21
C LYS A 108 5.29 6.41 13.85
N ILE A 109 4.95 5.49 12.94
CA ILE A 109 5.63 5.35 11.66
C ILE A 109 4.62 5.53 10.54
N ILE A 110 4.96 6.31 9.52
CA ILE A 110 4.23 6.38 8.25
C ILE A 110 5.08 5.68 7.20
N ILE A 111 4.50 4.73 6.49
CA ILE A 111 5.16 4.01 5.41
C ILE A 111 4.51 4.42 4.09
N CYS A 112 5.33 4.88 3.16
CA CYS A 112 4.97 5.28 1.81
C CYS A 112 5.46 4.19 0.86
N HIS A 113 4.62 3.18 0.59
CA HIS A 113 4.89 2.14 -0.40
C HIS A 113 4.45 2.66 -1.78
N LEU A 114 5.41 3.10 -2.58
CA LEU A 114 5.18 3.79 -3.83
C LEU A 114 5.77 2.99 -5.00
N GLY A 115 4.91 2.30 -5.71
CA GLY A 115 5.22 1.54 -6.93
C GLY A 115 4.19 1.84 -8.02
N ASN A 116 4.01 0.94 -8.97
CA ASN A 116 2.89 1.06 -9.92
C ASN A 116 1.52 0.97 -9.20
N GLY A 117 1.39 0.11 -8.19
CA GLY A 117 0.42 0.23 -7.12
C GLY A 117 1.06 0.95 -5.94
N SER A 118 0.33 1.87 -5.31
CA SER A 118 0.84 2.68 -4.21
C SER A 118 -0.12 2.68 -3.03
N SER A 119 0.42 2.56 -1.83
CA SER A 119 -0.36 2.66 -0.60
C SER A 119 0.45 3.28 0.53
N MET A 120 -0.29 3.88 1.46
CA MET A 120 0.25 4.48 2.67
C MET A 120 -0.24 3.68 3.87
N SER A 121 0.56 3.54 4.92
CA SER A 121 0.11 3.01 6.19
C SER A 121 0.61 3.81 7.38
N ALA A 122 -0.23 3.86 8.41
CA ALA A 122 0.07 4.41 9.72
C ALA A 122 0.31 3.25 10.69
N VAL A 123 1.44 3.26 11.39
CA VAL A 123 1.86 2.18 12.28
C VAL A 123 2.21 2.76 13.65
N VAL A 124 1.62 2.20 14.70
CA VAL A 124 1.90 2.55 16.09
C VAL A 124 2.28 1.28 16.85
N ASP A 125 3.38 1.32 17.59
CA ASP A 125 3.88 0.17 18.35
C ASP A 125 4.04 -1.12 17.51
N GLY A 126 4.45 -0.96 16.26
CA GLY A 126 4.60 -2.06 15.29
C GLY A 126 3.29 -2.63 14.73
N LYS A 127 2.13 -2.02 15.02
CA LYS A 127 0.80 -2.44 14.54
C LYS A 127 0.23 -1.41 13.59
N CYS A 128 -0.34 -1.87 12.48
CA CYS A 128 -1.07 -1.00 11.56
C CYS A 128 -2.32 -0.44 12.23
N VAL A 129 -2.49 0.89 12.19
CA VAL A 129 -3.68 1.58 12.73
C VAL A 129 -4.51 2.24 11.66
N ASP A 130 -3.96 2.45 10.45
CA ASP A 130 -4.69 2.94 9.27
C ASP A 130 -3.91 2.61 7.99
N THR A 131 -4.61 2.55 6.85
CA THR A 131 -3.99 2.35 5.53
C THR A 131 -4.85 2.98 4.43
N SER A 132 -4.25 3.33 3.31
CA SER A 132 -4.90 4.11 2.26
C SER A 132 -5.75 3.29 1.29
N MET A 133 -5.38 2.05 0.99
CA MET A 133 -6.21 1.17 0.16
C MET A 133 -7.41 0.67 0.98
N GLY A 134 -8.52 0.43 0.31
CA GLY A 134 -9.81 0.20 0.93
C GLY A 134 -10.28 -1.24 0.90
N LEU A 135 -11.56 -1.41 0.53
CA LEU A 135 -12.18 -2.70 0.22
C LEU A 135 -11.42 -3.39 -0.93
N THR A 136 -10.94 -2.61 -1.87
CA THR A 136 -10.12 -3.03 -3.02
C THR A 136 -8.85 -2.19 -3.10
N PRO A 137 -7.85 -2.58 -3.93
CA PRO A 137 -6.63 -1.80 -4.13
C PRO A 137 -6.84 -0.52 -4.98
N LEU A 138 -8.08 -0.09 -5.21
CA LEU A 138 -8.40 1.10 -6.00
C LEU A 138 -8.35 2.39 -5.17
N GLU A 139 -8.84 2.36 -3.92
CA GLU A 139 -8.87 3.51 -3.02
C GLU A 139 -7.44 3.93 -2.63
N GLY A 140 -7.24 5.21 -2.37
CA GLY A 140 -5.98 5.76 -1.89
C GLY A 140 -5.42 6.85 -2.77
N VAL A 141 -4.10 6.92 -2.90
CA VAL A 141 -3.41 7.86 -3.79
C VAL A 141 -3.59 7.50 -5.25
N VAL A 142 -3.41 8.46 -6.14
CA VAL A 142 -3.28 8.21 -7.58
C VAL A 142 -2.15 7.22 -7.81
N MET A 143 -2.33 6.27 -8.73
CA MET A 143 -1.35 5.22 -9.04
C MET A 143 -1.05 5.21 -10.54
N GLY A 144 -0.26 4.28 -11.02
CA GLY A 144 0.09 4.19 -12.44
C GLY A 144 -1.12 4.18 -13.38
N THR A 145 -2.09 3.29 -13.11
CA THR A 145 -3.33 3.15 -13.91
C THR A 145 -4.61 3.27 -13.09
N ARG A 146 -4.52 3.38 -11.77
CA ARG A 146 -5.68 3.45 -10.87
C ARG A 146 -5.94 4.89 -10.45
N SER A 147 -7.22 5.26 -10.41
CA SER A 147 -7.64 6.63 -10.08
C SER A 147 -7.30 7.06 -8.65
N GLY A 148 -7.18 6.13 -7.71
CA GLY A 148 -7.20 6.46 -6.30
C GLY A 148 -8.61 6.90 -5.85
N SER A 149 -8.68 7.56 -4.70
CA SER A 149 -9.93 8.02 -4.09
C SER A 149 -10.59 9.13 -4.91
N CYS A 150 -11.90 9.03 -5.10
CA CYS A 150 -12.73 10.08 -5.69
C CYS A 150 -14.13 10.05 -5.05
N ASP A 151 -14.95 11.06 -5.35
CA ASP A 151 -16.37 11.04 -4.98
C ASP A 151 -17.06 9.83 -5.64
N PRO A 152 -17.76 8.97 -4.86
CA PRO A 152 -18.49 7.82 -5.42
C PRO A 152 -19.49 8.19 -6.52
N ALA A 153 -20.06 9.40 -6.51
CA ALA A 153 -20.96 9.88 -7.53
C ALA A 153 -20.31 10.00 -8.92
N VAL A 154 -18.99 10.11 -8.99
CA VAL A 154 -18.24 10.10 -10.27
C VAL A 154 -18.52 8.82 -11.06
N VAL A 155 -18.66 7.68 -10.40
CA VAL A 155 -18.96 6.39 -11.06
C VAL A 155 -20.33 6.48 -11.78
N GLN A 156 -21.36 6.94 -11.08
CA GLN A 156 -22.69 7.09 -11.65
C GLN A 156 -22.73 8.14 -12.78
N PHE A 157 -22.03 9.26 -12.57
CA PHE A 157 -21.97 10.34 -13.56
C PHE A 157 -21.37 9.87 -14.87
N ILE A 158 -20.21 9.19 -14.83
CA ILE A 158 -19.56 8.64 -16.03
C ILE A 158 -20.43 7.55 -16.66
N ALA A 159 -20.96 6.62 -15.86
CA ALA A 159 -21.80 5.53 -16.36
C ALA A 159 -22.99 6.07 -17.18
N ASN A 160 -23.65 7.11 -16.69
CA ASN A 160 -24.80 7.72 -17.36
C ASN A 160 -24.43 8.48 -18.64
N ASN A 161 -23.30 9.22 -18.63
CA ASN A 161 -22.91 10.05 -19.78
C ASN A 161 -22.27 9.24 -20.91
N ASP A 162 -21.48 8.23 -20.58
CA ASP A 162 -20.78 7.39 -21.56
C ASP A 162 -21.51 6.07 -21.86
N HIS A 163 -22.73 5.89 -21.31
CA HIS A 163 -23.54 4.68 -21.46
C HIS A 163 -22.83 3.39 -21.05
N MET A 164 -22.02 3.49 -19.98
CA MET A 164 -21.25 2.37 -19.41
C MET A 164 -22.00 1.75 -18.23
N THR A 165 -21.76 0.47 -18.01
CA THR A 165 -22.13 -0.20 -16.76
C THR A 165 -21.19 0.24 -15.61
N VAL A 166 -21.63 0.05 -14.37
CA VAL A 166 -20.77 0.30 -13.20
C VAL A 166 -19.46 -0.50 -13.27
N ASN A 167 -19.52 -1.74 -13.74
CA ASN A 167 -18.33 -2.60 -13.87
C ASN A 167 -17.35 -2.08 -14.93
N GLU A 168 -17.84 -1.53 -16.03
CA GLU A 168 -16.98 -0.93 -17.06
C GLU A 168 -16.31 0.33 -16.53
N VAL A 169 -17.04 1.20 -15.80
CA VAL A 169 -16.45 2.37 -15.16
C VAL A 169 -15.38 1.96 -14.14
N LEU A 170 -15.64 0.99 -13.27
CA LEU A 170 -14.66 0.50 -12.31
C LEU A 170 -13.44 -0.13 -13.00
N THR A 171 -13.65 -0.81 -14.14
CA THR A 171 -12.54 -1.34 -14.94
C THR A 171 -11.68 -0.21 -15.52
N MET A 172 -12.28 0.84 -16.04
CA MET A 172 -11.59 2.04 -16.51
C MET A 172 -10.83 2.72 -15.37
N MET A 173 -11.43 2.86 -14.18
CA MET A 173 -10.79 3.46 -13.01
C MET A 173 -9.59 2.64 -12.51
N ASN A 174 -9.57 1.34 -12.72
CA ASN A 174 -8.46 0.45 -12.35
C ASN A 174 -7.35 0.39 -13.41
N LYS A 175 -7.68 0.46 -14.72
CA LYS A 175 -6.74 0.11 -15.79
C LYS A 175 -6.40 1.26 -16.73
N GLN A 176 -7.18 2.33 -16.77
CA GLN A 176 -7.06 3.41 -17.75
C GLN A 176 -7.02 4.81 -17.11
N SER A 177 -6.83 4.85 -15.80
CA SER A 177 -6.85 6.08 -14.99
C SER A 177 -5.45 6.37 -14.41
N GLY A 178 -5.39 7.08 -13.32
CA GLY A 178 -4.12 7.39 -12.66
C GLY A 178 -3.18 8.22 -13.51
N LEU A 179 -1.89 8.00 -13.36
CA LEU A 179 -0.87 8.72 -14.12
C LEU A 179 -1.08 8.59 -15.63
N MET A 180 -1.39 7.39 -16.10
CA MET A 180 -1.70 7.12 -17.51
C MET A 180 -2.92 7.91 -17.99
N GLY A 181 -4.02 7.87 -17.25
CA GLY A 181 -5.28 8.52 -17.65
C GLY A 181 -5.18 10.04 -17.66
N ILE A 182 -4.51 10.63 -16.66
CA ILE A 182 -4.32 12.08 -16.54
C ILE A 182 -3.34 12.57 -17.60
N SER A 183 -2.18 11.96 -17.71
CA SER A 183 -1.15 12.37 -18.67
C SER A 183 -1.52 12.05 -20.13
N GLY A 184 -2.24 10.95 -20.34
CA GLY A 184 -2.47 10.38 -21.68
C GLY A 184 -1.21 9.77 -22.29
N LEU A 185 -0.17 9.49 -21.50
CA LEU A 185 1.16 9.10 -21.97
C LEU A 185 1.60 7.73 -21.46
N SER A 186 1.78 7.59 -20.14
CA SER A 186 2.37 6.40 -19.52
C SER A 186 1.89 6.22 -18.09
N SER A 187 1.98 4.99 -17.59
CA SER A 187 1.83 4.65 -16.17
C SER A 187 3.17 4.65 -15.43
N ASP A 188 4.29 4.75 -16.15
CA ASP A 188 5.64 4.75 -15.57
C ASP A 188 6.05 6.16 -15.15
N MET A 189 6.40 6.30 -13.87
CA MET A 189 6.78 7.61 -13.31
C MET A 189 7.99 8.22 -14.01
N ARG A 190 8.91 7.41 -14.53
CA ARG A 190 10.09 7.89 -15.26
C ARG A 190 9.72 8.60 -16.56
N ASP A 191 8.72 8.07 -17.28
CA ASP A 191 8.20 8.70 -18.51
C ASP A 191 7.43 9.98 -18.16
N ILE A 192 6.69 9.97 -17.06
CA ILE A 192 5.93 11.12 -16.57
C ILE A 192 6.90 12.25 -16.17
N ASP A 193 7.92 11.96 -15.38
CA ASP A 193 8.92 12.95 -14.97
C ASP A 193 9.62 13.57 -16.18
N LYS A 194 10.09 12.73 -17.09
CA LYS A 194 10.74 13.19 -18.33
C LYS A 194 9.83 14.11 -19.13
N ALA A 195 8.59 13.69 -19.39
CA ALA A 195 7.65 14.48 -20.18
C ALA A 195 7.29 15.80 -19.48
N ALA A 196 7.13 15.81 -18.17
CA ALA A 196 6.86 17.00 -17.38
C ALA A 196 8.03 17.99 -17.45
N ASP A 197 9.27 17.50 -17.34
CA ASP A 197 10.48 18.32 -17.41
C ASP A 197 10.72 18.88 -18.85
N GLU A 198 10.20 18.19 -19.87
CA GLU A 198 10.17 18.65 -21.26
C GLU A 198 9.00 19.60 -21.57
N GLY A 199 8.19 19.97 -20.58
CA GLY A 199 7.11 20.96 -20.69
C GLY A 199 5.73 20.38 -21.02
N ASN A 200 5.50 19.09 -20.82
CA ASN A 200 4.16 18.51 -20.97
C ASN A 200 3.29 18.81 -19.75
N ASP A 201 2.32 19.70 -19.90
CA ASP A 201 1.44 20.17 -18.82
C ASP A 201 0.63 19.04 -18.16
N ARG A 202 0.14 18.07 -18.94
CA ARG A 202 -0.64 16.95 -18.40
C ARG A 202 0.24 15.96 -17.63
N ALA A 203 1.46 15.74 -18.06
CA ALA A 203 2.42 14.93 -17.32
C ALA A 203 2.80 15.62 -16.00
N ALA A 204 3.04 16.94 -16.02
CA ALA A 204 3.29 17.73 -14.83
C ALA A 204 2.10 17.65 -13.86
N LEU A 205 0.87 17.82 -14.35
CA LEU A 205 -0.33 17.68 -13.53
C LEU A 205 -0.45 16.28 -12.89
N ALA A 206 -0.22 15.21 -13.66
CA ALA A 206 -0.28 13.84 -13.16
C ALA A 206 0.74 13.61 -12.03
N ARG A 207 1.97 14.08 -12.20
CA ARG A 207 3.03 14.07 -11.20
C ARG A 207 2.63 14.82 -9.93
N ASP A 208 2.14 16.03 -10.09
CA ASP A 208 1.75 16.88 -8.96
C ASP A 208 0.57 16.29 -8.17
N MET A 209 -0.40 15.66 -8.85
CA MET A 209 -1.52 14.97 -8.19
C MET A 209 -1.04 13.80 -7.33
N LEU A 210 -0.07 13.01 -7.79
CA LEU A 210 0.53 11.94 -7.01
C LEU A 210 1.26 12.50 -5.78
N HIS A 211 2.14 13.48 -5.97
CA HIS A 211 2.92 14.08 -4.88
C HIS A 211 2.01 14.72 -3.82
N TYR A 212 1.00 15.46 -4.26
CA TYR A 212 0.00 16.09 -3.40
C TYR A 212 -0.80 15.06 -2.60
N GLY A 213 -1.24 13.98 -3.24
CA GLY A 213 -1.96 12.90 -2.58
C GLY A 213 -1.14 12.22 -1.48
N ILE A 214 0.14 11.93 -1.75
CA ILE A 214 1.06 11.35 -0.75
C ILE A 214 1.24 12.31 0.42
N LYS A 215 1.50 13.59 0.15
CA LYS A 215 1.63 14.62 1.20
C LYS A 215 0.40 14.72 2.08
N LYS A 216 -0.81 14.69 1.50
CA LYS A 216 -2.08 14.69 2.25
C LYS A 216 -2.20 13.48 3.17
N TYR A 217 -1.85 12.29 2.72
CA TYR A 217 -1.87 11.09 3.56
C TYR A 217 -0.87 11.16 4.70
N ILE A 218 0.35 11.65 4.46
CA ILE A 218 1.32 11.87 5.54
C ILE A 218 0.74 12.80 6.61
N GLY A 219 0.18 13.93 6.21
CA GLY A 219 -0.45 14.89 7.12
C GLY A 219 -1.64 14.29 7.89
N SER A 220 -2.52 13.57 7.20
CA SER A 220 -3.70 12.95 7.82
C SER A 220 -3.31 11.86 8.82
N TYR A 221 -2.32 11.04 8.51
CA TYR A 221 -1.87 9.98 9.42
C TYR A 221 -1.09 10.52 10.61
N ALA A 222 -0.28 11.56 10.41
CA ALA A 222 0.36 12.25 11.53
C ALA A 222 -0.69 12.83 12.49
N ALA A 223 -1.76 13.43 11.97
CA ALA A 223 -2.88 13.91 12.78
C ALA A 223 -3.62 12.76 13.47
N ALA A 224 -3.94 11.68 12.76
CA ALA A 224 -4.67 10.53 13.31
C ALA A 224 -3.89 9.81 14.44
N MET A 225 -2.57 9.74 14.33
CA MET A 225 -1.70 9.15 15.36
C MET A 225 -1.33 10.13 16.49
N GLY A 226 -1.63 11.42 16.34
CA GLY A 226 -1.19 12.46 17.28
C GLY A 226 0.33 12.71 17.24
N GLY A 227 0.90 12.70 16.03
CA GLY A 227 2.31 12.89 15.74
C GLY A 227 2.90 11.79 14.87
N VAL A 228 4.17 11.94 14.50
CA VAL A 228 4.95 10.95 13.74
C VAL A 228 6.41 11.02 14.17
N ASP A 229 7.06 9.86 14.26
CA ASP A 229 8.48 9.75 14.58
C ASP A 229 9.31 9.42 13.34
N ILE A 230 8.77 8.57 12.44
CA ILE A 230 9.50 8.07 11.28
C ILE A 230 8.58 8.09 10.06
N ILE A 231 9.12 8.56 8.92
CA ILE A 231 8.51 8.45 7.60
C ILE A 231 9.45 7.60 6.74
N ALA A 232 8.97 6.48 6.22
CA ALA A 232 9.74 5.54 5.42
C ALA A 232 9.20 5.47 3.98
N PHE A 233 10.06 5.76 3.00
CA PHE A 233 9.78 5.58 1.58
C PHE A 233 10.29 4.23 1.10
N THR A 234 9.47 3.51 0.35
CA THR A 234 9.77 2.16 -0.12
C THR A 234 9.10 1.86 -1.47
N ALA A 235 9.36 0.69 -2.02
CA ALA A 235 8.98 0.25 -3.36
C ALA A 235 9.61 1.09 -4.49
N GLY A 236 9.41 0.65 -5.71
CA GLY A 236 10.19 1.12 -6.87
C GLY A 236 10.29 2.64 -7.01
N ILE A 237 9.18 3.37 -6.90
CA ILE A 237 9.15 4.84 -6.99
C ILE A 237 9.70 5.45 -5.69
N GLY A 238 9.28 4.94 -4.53
CA GLY A 238 9.71 5.46 -3.22
C GLY A 238 11.21 5.31 -2.98
N GLU A 239 11.79 4.19 -3.41
CA GLU A 239 13.22 3.89 -3.26
C GLU A 239 14.11 4.65 -4.24
N ASN A 240 13.63 4.90 -5.44
CA ASN A 240 14.44 5.41 -6.55
C ASN A 240 14.07 6.83 -7.01
N GLY A 241 13.08 7.48 -6.38
CA GLY A 241 12.57 8.81 -6.74
C GLY A 241 12.98 9.92 -5.75
N PRO A 242 14.25 10.40 -5.73
CA PRO A 242 14.63 11.50 -4.85
C PRO A 242 13.84 12.78 -5.13
N GLU A 243 13.50 13.05 -6.39
CA GLU A 243 12.70 14.20 -6.80
C GLU A 243 11.28 14.16 -6.24
N LEU A 244 10.66 12.99 -6.24
CA LEU A 244 9.35 12.77 -5.61
C LEU A 244 9.44 12.99 -4.10
N ARG A 245 10.43 12.38 -3.42
CA ARG A 245 10.58 12.52 -1.97
C ARG A 245 10.82 13.97 -1.56
N GLU A 246 11.63 14.72 -2.32
CA GLU A 246 11.86 16.14 -2.11
C GLU A 246 10.56 16.95 -2.26
N SER A 247 9.83 16.73 -3.35
CA SER A 247 8.54 17.40 -3.59
C SER A 247 7.49 17.09 -2.51
N VAL A 248 7.39 15.83 -2.08
CA VAL A 248 6.45 15.39 -1.04
C VAL A 248 6.81 15.99 0.31
N MET A 249 8.10 16.04 0.67
CA MET A 249 8.57 16.55 1.96
C MET A 249 8.77 18.05 2.02
N LYS A 250 8.66 18.75 0.90
CA LYS A 250 8.71 20.22 0.86
C LYS A 250 7.60 20.81 1.72
N ASP A 251 7.95 21.84 2.51
CA ASP A 251 7.01 22.55 3.41
C ASP A 251 6.39 21.64 4.51
N MET A 252 7.14 20.61 4.96
CA MET A 252 6.70 19.71 6.04
C MET A 252 7.43 19.99 7.38
N GLU A 253 8.22 21.05 7.45
CA GLU A 253 8.97 21.48 8.64
C GLU A 253 8.06 21.83 9.81
N TRP A 254 6.83 22.25 9.54
CA TRP A 254 5.82 22.54 10.58
C TRP A 254 5.51 21.33 11.46
N MET A 255 5.65 20.10 10.94
CA MET A 255 5.50 18.87 11.71
C MET A 255 6.83 18.33 12.24
N GLY A 256 7.94 19.05 12.03
CA GLY A 256 9.28 18.66 12.45
C GLY A 256 10.01 17.73 11.47
N ALA A 257 9.50 17.54 10.26
CA ALA A 257 10.10 16.72 9.22
C ALA A 257 10.93 17.61 8.27
N LYS A 258 12.27 17.47 8.31
CA LYS A 258 13.19 18.22 7.47
C LYS A 258 14.01 17.28 6.61
N LEU A 259 13.81 17.35 5.28
CA LEU A 259 14.59 16.56 4.32
C LEU A 259 15.99 17.19 4.12
N ASP A 260 17.02 16.35 4.08
CA ASP A 260 18.35 16.71 3.61
C ASP A 260 18.48 16.40 2.12
N VAL A 261 18.58 17.43 1.28
CA VAL A 261 18.59 17.30 -0.18
C VAL A 261 19.77 16.44 -0.68
N GLU A 262 20.94 16.56 -0.04
CA GLU A 262 22.13 15.79 -0.45
C GLU A 262 22.02 14.32 -0.03
N LYS A 263 21.60 14.03 1.21
CA LYS A 263 21.32 12.67 1.67
C LYS A 263 20.21 12.01 0.86
N ASN A 264 19.23 12.80 0.40
CA ASN A 264 18.08 12.32 -0.39
C ASN A 264 18.44 11.82 -1.80
N LYS A 265 19.63 12.09 -2.32
CA LYS A 265 20.04 11.62 -3.67
C LYS A 265 20.20 10.09 -3.77
N VAL A 266 20.11 9.39 -2.66
CA VAL A 266 20.17 7.92 -2.61
C VAL A 266 19.07 7.26 -3.44
N ARG A 267 19.42 6.13 -4.08
CA ARG A 267 18.49 5.28 -4.85
C ARG A 267 18.71 3.83 -4.46
N GLY A 268 17.63 3.09 -4.16
CA GLY A 268 17.62 1.65 -3.91
C GLY A 268 18.46 1.16 -2.73
N LYS A 269 18.79 2.04 -1.77
CA LYS A 269 19.59 1.69 -0.59
C LYS A 269 18.96 2.23 0.69
N GLU A 270 19.17 1.52 1.79
CA GLU A 270 18.79 2.01 3.11
C GLU A 270 19.57 3.28 3.46
N ALA A 271 18.87 4.32 3.83
CA ALA A 271 19.47 5.57 4.24
C ALA A 271 18.52 6.41 5.10
N VAL A 272 19.10 7.16 6.05
CA VAL A 272 18.44 8.32 6.66
C VAL A 272 18.63 9.50 5.72
N ILE A 273 17.55 10.13 5.33
CA ILE A 273 17.52 11.26 4.38
C ILE A 273 16.97 12.54 5.00
N SER A 274 16.77 12.57 6.31
CA SER A 274 16.47 13.80 7.08
C SER A 274 17.74 14.51 7.52
N THR A 275 17.60 15.81 7.82
CA THR A 275 18.66 16.59 8.46
C THR A 275 18.89 16.11 9.89
N ASP A 276 20.05 16.42 10.47
CA ASP A 276 20.40 15.98 11.82
C ASP A 276 19.54 16.66 12.91
N ASP A 277 18.98 17.83 12.62
CA ASP A 277 18.07 18.58 13.50
C ASP A 277 16.58 18.26 13.24
N SER A 278 16.28 17.36 12.33
CA SER A 278 14.91 16.91 12.07
C SER A 278 14.35 16.13 13.26
N LYS A 279 13.18 16.52 13.74
CA LYS A 279 12.48 15.79 14.81
C LYS A 279 11.87 14.47 14.30
N VAL A 280 11.46 14.44 13.05
CA VAL A 280 10.95 13.26 12.36
C VAL A 280 12.06 12.68 11.51
N THR A 281 12.40 11.42 11.72
CA THR A 281 13.38 10.72 10.89
C THR A 281 12.75 10.34 9.56
N ILE A 282 13.36 10.73 8.46
CA ILE A 282 12.92 10.36 7.11
C ILE A 282 13.91 9.35 6.55
N CYS A 283 13.40 8.21 6.09
CA CYS A 283 14.24 7.10 5.62
C CYS A 283 13.82 6.60 4.23
N VAL A 284 14.78 6.04 3.51
CA VAL A 284 14.55 5.10 2.41
C VAL A 284 14.84 3.70 2.93
N ILE A 285 13.88 2.79 2.83
CA ILE A 285 14.01 1.39 3.23
C ILE A 285 13.51 0.52 2.08
N PRO A 286 14.39 -0.10 1.28
CA PRO A 286 13.96 -1.03 0.24
C PRO A 286 13.13 -2.17 0.82
N THR A 287 11.97 -2.43 0.20
CA THR A 287 11.12 -3.54 0.61
C THR A 287 11.70 -4.89 0.18
N ASN A 288 11.37 -5.94 0.93
CA ASN A 288 11.73 -7.31 0.58
C ASN A 288 10.61 -8.25 1.04
N GLU A 289 9.58 -8.35 0.21
CA GLU A 289 8.41 -9.19 0.49
C GLU A 289 8.78 -10.68 0.44
N GLU A 290 9.67 -11.06 -0.46
CA GLU A 290 10.11 -12.46 -0.62
C GLU A 290 10.76 -13.01 0.65
N ILE A 291 11.60 -12.23 1.33
CA ILE A 291 12.22 -12.65 2.59
C ILE A 291 11.19 -12.80 3.71
N MET A 292 10.12 -11.99 3.71
CA MET A 292 9.03 -12.13 4.68
C MET A 292 8.25 -13.42 4.43
N ILE A 293 7.91 -13.70 3.18
CA ILE A 293 7.24 -14.94 2.79
C ILE A 293 8.11 -16.15 3.16
N ALA A 294 9.40 -16.10 2.86
CA ALA A 294 10.32 -17.18 3.20
C ALA A 294 10.46 -17.43 4.71
N ARG A 295 10.51 -16.35 5.52
CA ARG A 295 10.57 -16.44 6.99
C ARG A 295 9.29 -17.03 7.58
N ASP A 296 8.13 -16.55 7.15
CA ASP A 296 6.83 -17.05 7.60
C ASP A 296 6.69 -18.55 7.22
N THR A 297 7.04 -18.90 5.99
CA THR A 297 7.00 -20.29 5.50
C THR A 297 7.90 -21.19 6.35
N LYS A 298 9.13 -20.79 6.60
CA LYS A 298 10.07 -21.56 7.43
C LYS A 298 9.52 -21.77 8.84
N GLU A 299 9.08 -20.70 9.49
CA GLU A 299 8.58 -20.74 10.87
C GLU A 299 7.37 -21.68 11.01
N LEU A 300 6.39 -21.56 10.10
CA LEU A 300 5.17 -22.37 10.13
C LEU A 300 5.46 -23.85 9.84
N VAL A 301 6.30 -24.15 8.84
CA VAL A 301 6.64 -25.54 8.47
C VAL A 301 7.50 -26.21 9.56
N GLU A 302 8.45 -25.49 10.17
CA GLU A 302 9.26 -26.02 11.28
C GLU A 302 8.43 -26.17 12.56
N GLY A 303 7.48 -25.25 12.83
CA GLY A 303 6.56 -25.31 13.95
C GLY A 303 5.58 -26.48 13.88
N ALA A 304 5.13 -26.84 12.68
CA ALA A 304 4.21 -27.97 12.46
C ALA A 304 4.88 -29.35 12.60
N LYS A 305 6.22 -29.41 12.61
CA LYS A 305 6.99 -30.64 12.80
C LYS A 305 7.27 -30.99 14.29
N LYS A 306 6.93 -30.08 15.19
CA LYS A 306 7.02 -30.28 16.65
C LYS A 306 5.67 -30.72 17.23
#